data_d406ca16fedfa77012a284e65c191a2a
#
_entry.id   d406ca16fedfa77012a284e65c191a2a
#
_cell.length_a   1.000
_cell.length_b   1.000
_cell.length_c   1.000
_cell.angle_alpha   90.00
_cell.angle_beta   90.00
_cell.angle_gamma   90.00
#
_symmetry.space_group_name_H-M   'P 1'
#
loop_
_entity.id
_entity.type
_entity.pdbx_description
1 polymer ?
#
loop_
_entity_poly.entity_id
_entity_poly.type
_entity_poly.pdbx_seq_one_letter_code
_entity_poly.pdbx_strand_id
1 'polypeptide(L)'
;MERTDGAPATAGGTTRIVLQTPEVRVVEYVLRPGDSLSWHHHSEVTDRFYCLEGLIEVELRDPPRKQRLHPGETLSVPPRVVHRSGNAADGVSRYLLVQGVGRYDFVTAT
;
A
#
# COMPACT_ATOMS: atom_id res chain seq x y z
N MET A 1 4.53 -18.66 -0.13
CA MET A 1 4.06 -18.03 -1.35
C MET A 1 5.05 -17.00 -1.84
N GLU A 2 5.27 -17.01 -3.09
CA GLU A 2 6.22 -16.09 -3.69
C GLU A 2 5.62 -14.70 -3.79
N ARG A 3 6.40 -13.70 -3.43
CA ARG A 3 5.98 -12.33 -3.60
C ARG A 3 6.24 -11.89 -5.03
N THR A 4 5.23 -11.33 -5.68
CA THR A 4 5.33 -10.95 -7.07
C THR A 4 5.20 -9.46 -7.29
N ASP A 5 5.11 -8.69 -6.23
CA ASP A 5 4.75 -7.29 -6.35
C ASP A 5 5.94 -6.34 -6.33
N GLY A 6 7.11 -6.80 -5.97
CA GLY A 6 8.25 -5.91 -5.82
C GLY A 6 8.12 -4.93 -4.66
N ALA A 7 7.04 -5.01 -3.89
CA ALA A 7 6.75 -4.09 -2.80
C ALA A 7 6.78 -4.86 -1.48
N PRO A 8 7.99 -5.12 -0.94
CA PRO A 8 8.09 -5.94 0.26
C PRO A 8 7.49 -5.24 1.47
N ALA A 9 6.65 -5.97 2.19
CA ALA A 9 6.29 -5.57 3.53
C ALA A 9 7.46 -5.90 4.45
N THR A 10 7.74 -5.02 5.40
CA THR A 10 8.78 -5.29 6.38
C THR A 10 8.21 -6.14 7.51
N ALA A 11 9.10 -6.92 8.13
CA ALA A 11 8.85 -7.60 9.41
C ALA A 11 7.50 -8.32 9.48
N GLY A 12 7.33 -9.35 8.67
CA GLY A 12 6.24 -10.30 8.86
C GLY A 12 4.91 -9.94 8.23
N GLY A 13 4.87 -8.87 7.45
CA GLY A 13 3.70 -8.59 6.63
C GLY A 13 3.60 -9.57 5.49
N THR A 14 2.39 -9.79 5.00
CA THR A 14 2.14 -10.67 3.87
C THR A 14 1.32 -9.95 2.82
N THR A 15 1.46 -10.41 1.57
CA THR A 15 0.72 -9.88 0.45
C THR A 15 0.07 -11.02 -0.31
N ARG A 16 -1.07 -10.74 -0.91
CA ARG A 16 -1.78 -11.69 -1.75
C ARG A 16 -2.36 -10.95 -2.94
N ILE A 17 -1.97 -11.37 -4.14
CA ILE A 17 -2.56 -10.80 -5.35
C ILE A 17 -3.95 -11.36 -5.50
N VAL A 18 -4.95 -10.48 -5.55
CA VAL A 18 -6.35 -10.87 -5.72
C VAL A 18 -6.68 -10.96 -7.20
N LEU A 19 -6.20 -10.00 -7.97
CA LEU A 19 -6.48 -9.92 -9.40
C LEU A 19 -5.37 -9.10 -10.05
N GLN A 20 -4.93 -9.54 -11.22
CA GLN A 20 -3.94 -8.76 -11.96
C GLN A 20 -4.17 -8.89 -13.46
N THR A 21 -4.19 -7.74 -14.12
CA THR A 21 -4.17 -7.63 -15.59
C THR A 21 -2.96 -6.76 -15.94
N PRO A 22 -2.65 -6.58 -17.22
CA PRO A 22 -1.57 -5.66 -17.59
C PRO A 22 -1.75 -4.23 -17.09
N GLU A 23 -2.97 -3.82 -16.78
CA GLU A 23 -3.28 -2.43 -16.44
C GLU A 23 -3.84 -2.22 -15.05
N VAL A 24 -4.23 -3.29 -14.34
CA VAL A 24 -4.82 -3.21 -13.02
C VAL A 24 -4.27 -4.31 -12.14
N ARG A 25 -3.93 -3.94 -10.91
CA ARG A 25 -3.42 -4.90 -9.93
C ARG A 25 -4.16 -4.67 -8.62
N VAL A 26 -4.73 -5.74 -8.07
CA VAL A 26 -5.45 -5.69 -6.80
C VAL A 26 -4.73 -6.60 -5.82
N VAL A 27 -4.28 -6.05 -4.70
CA VAL A 27 -3.46 -6.76 -3.74
C VAL A 27 -4.02 -6.56 -2.35
N GLU A 28 -4.08 -7.63 -1.57
CA GLU A 28 -4.41 -7.55 -0.17
C GLU A 28 -3.13 -7.58 0.65
N TYR A 29 -2.99 -6.63 1.57
CA TYR A 29 -1.89 -6.57 2.52
C TYR A 29 -2.39 -6.92 3.90
N VAL A 30 -1.63 -7.74 4.61
CA VAL A 30 -1.86 -8.07 6.01
C VAL A 30 -0.61 -7.68 6.77
N LEU A 31 -0.73 -6.74 7.68
CA LEU A 31 0.40 -6.19 8.42
C LEU A 31 0.25 -6.48 9.91
N ARG A 32 1.32 -6.92 10.53
CA ARG A 32 1.39 -7.07 11.98
C ARG A 32 1.77 -5.73 12.60
N PRO A 33 1.60 -5.58 13.92
CA PRO A 33 2.03 -4.35 14.57
C PRO A 33 3.48 -4.02 14.24
N GLY A 34 3.74 -2.77 13.87
CA GLY A 34 5.07 -2.30 13.53
C GLY A 34 5.47 -2.51 12.07
N ASP A 35 4.72 -3.28 11.31
CA ASP A 35 5.04 -3.50 9.90
C ASP A 35 4.76 -2.25 9.08
N SER A 36 5.65 -1.99 8.12
CA SER A 36 5.45 -0.92 7.16
C SER A 36 6.15 -1.26 5.85
N LEU A 37 5.73 -0.60 4.78
CA LEU A 37 6.41 -0.69 3.51
C LEU A 37 7.47 0.41 3.43
N SER A 38 8.41 0.23 2.50
CA SER A 38 9.42 1.25 2.27
C SER A 38 8.86 2.45 1.51
N TRP A 39 9.54 3.59 1.59
CA TRP A 39 9.21 4.73 0.76
C TRP A 39 9.36 4.39 -0.71
N HIS A 40 8.35 4.72 -1.51
CA HIS A 40 8.33 4.38 -2.92
C HIS A 40 7.31 5.23 -3.67
N HIS A 41 7.34 5.13 -4.99
CA HIS A 41 6.30 5.68 -5.84
C HIS A 41 6.08 4.74 -7.02
N HIS A 42 5.00 4.99 -7.74
CA HIS A 42 4.69 4.28 -8.97
C HIS A 42 4.64 5.30 -10.10
N SER A 43 5.11 4.91 -11.29
CA SER A 43 5.21 5.86 -12.39
C SER A 43 3.87 6.15 -13.07
N GLU A 44 2.99 5.15 -13.15
CA GLU A 44 1.76 5.29 -13.92
C GLU A 44 0.49 5.01 -13.14
N VAL A 45 0.55 4.14 -12.13
CA VAL A 45 -0.68 3.76 -11.44
C VAL A 45 -0.99 4.67 -10.27
N THR A 46 -2.27 4.83 -10.00
CA THR A 46 -2.77 5.40 -8.76
C THR A 46 -2.91 4.26 -7.75
N ASP A 47 -2.47 4.49 -6.51
CA ASP A 47 -2.72 3.56 -5.42
C ASP A 47 -4.00 3.97 -4.72
N ARG A 48 -4.99 3.07 -4.70
CA ARG A 48 -6.23 3.29 -3.96
C ARG A 48 -6.27 2.33 -2.79
N PHE A 49 -6.18 2.89 -1.59
CA PHE A 49 -6.18 2.15 -0.34
C PHE A 49 -7.61 2.00 0.17
N TYR A 50 -7.98 0.79 0.56
CA TYR A 50 -9.27 0.50 1.20
C TYR A 50 -8.96 -0.25 2.49
N CYS A 51 -9.10 0.41 3.63
CA CYS A 51 -8.84 -0.24 4.91
C CYS A 51 -9.96 -1.24 5.21
N LEU A 52 -9.58 -2.47 5.50
CA LEU A 52 -10.53 -3.54 5.79
C LEU A 52 -10.59 -3.85 7.28
N GLU A 53 -9.46 -3.74 7.97
CA GLU A 53 -9.36 -4.12 9.37
C GLU A 53 -8.22 -3.35 10.02
N GLY A 54 -8.41 -2.95 11.28
CA GLY A 54 -7.36 -2.31 12.04
C GLY A 54 -7.24 -0.82 11.77
N LEU A 55 -6.03 -0.32 11.62
CA LEU A 55 -5.75 1.08 11.39
C LEU A 55 -4.51 1.20 10.52
N ILE A 56 -4.68 1.80 9.35
CA ILE A 56 -3.58 1.97 8.40
C ILE A 56 -3.16 3.43 8.39
N GLU A 57 -1.85 3.67 8.42
CA GLU A 57 -1.31 5.01 8.26
C GLU A 57 -0.59 5.09 6.93
N VAL A 58 -0.97 6.07 6.10
CA VAL A 58 -0.30 6.34 4.84
C VAL A 58 0.40 7.68 4.97
N GLU A 59 1.70 7.67 4.72
CA GLU A 59 2.51 8.88 4.72
C GLU A 59 2.87 9.29 3.30
N LEU A 60 2.71 10.58 3.01
CA LEU A 60 3.13 11.18 1.75
C LEU A 60 4.25 12.17 2.07
N ARG A 61 5.16 12.39 1.12
CA ARG A 61 6.36 13.15 1.39
C ARG A 61 6.27 14.61 0.97
N ASP A 62 5.75 14.90 -0.19
CA ASP A 62 5.81 16.25 -0.75
C ASP A 62 4.43 16.73 -1.18
N PRO A 63 3.73 17.51 -0.34
CA PRO A 63 4.14 17.96 0.99
C PRO A 63 4.00 16.87 2.04
N PRO A 64 4.72 16.93 3.14
CA PRO A 64 4.61 15.90 4.19
C PRO A 64 3.19 15.84 4.73
N ARG A 65 2.65 14.63 4.79
CA ARG A 65 1.28 14.43 5.22
C ARG A 65 1.11 13.00 5.72
N LYS A 66 0.32 12.83 6.78
CA LYS A 66 -0.07 11.51 7.28
C LYS A 66 -1.57 11.42 7.28
N GLN A 67 -2.07 10.29 6.81
CA GLN A 67 -3.49 10.02 6.78
C GLN A 67 -3.74 8.66 7.40
N ARG A 68 -4.61 8.58 8.41
CA ARG A 68 -4.99 7.33 9.02
C ARG A 68 -6.34 6.88 8.47
N LEU A 69 -6.43 5.59 8.18
CA LEU A 69 -7.63 4.99 7.62
C LEU A 69 -8.18 3.95 8.58
N HIS A 70 -9.40 4.14 8.99
CA HIS A 70 -10.18 3.15 9.75
C HIS A 70 -10.90 2.24 8.76
N PRO A 71 -11.40 1.07 9.21
CA PRO A 71 -12.15 0.18 8.33
C PRO A 71 -13.26 0.90 7.58
N GLY A 72 -13.30 0.71 6.26
CA GLY A 72 -14.26 1.37 5.38
C GLY A 72 -13.77 2.68 4.80
N GLU A 73 -12.67 3.23 5.29
CA GLU A 73 -12.14 4.49 4.77
C GLU A 73 -11.15 4.23 3.64
N THR A 74 -11.00 5.20 2.77
CA THR A 74 -10.21 5.07 1.55
C THR A 74 -9.32 6.29 1.34
N LEU A 75 -8.27 6.07 0.57
CA LEU A 75 -7.35 7.15 0.18
C LEU A 75 -6.75 6.80 -1.18
N SER A 76 -6.62 7.80 -2.05
CA SER A 76 -5.95 7.63 -3.34
C SER A 76 -4.64 8.39 -3.34
N VAL A 77 -3.57 7.74 -3.81
CA VAL A 77 -2.26 8.36 -3.98
C VAL A 77 -1.96 8.38 -5.47
N PRO A 78 -1.81 9.57 -6.07
CA PRO A 78 -1.54 9.67 -7.51
C PRO A 78 -0.19 9.10 -7.90
N PRO A 79 0.03 8.85 -9.20
CA PRO A 79 1.35 8.45 -9.68
C PRO A 79 2.42 9.46 -9.27
N ARG A 80 3.62 8.96 -9.06
CA ARG A 80 4.83 9.74 -8.79
C ARG A 80 4.86 10.43 -7.43
N VAL A 81 3.85 10.22 -6.60
CA VAL A 81 3.86 10.75 -5.24
C VAL A 81 4.54 9.73 -4.33
N VAL A 82 5.65 10.12 -3.75
CA VAL A 82 6.40 9.24 -2.85
C VAL A 82 5.61 9.06 -1.56
N HIS A 83 5.41 7.81 -1.19
CA HIS A 83 4.58 7.47 -0.03
C HIS A 83 5.01 6.15 0.57
N ARG A 84 4.47 5.86 1.74
CA ARG A 84 4.57 4.54 2.37
C ARG A 84 3.36 4.31 3.24
N SER A 85 3.07 3.03 3.49
CA SER A 85 1.96 2.65 4.36
C SER A 85 2.47 1.77 5.48
N GLY A 86 1.76 1.77 6.59
CA GLY A 86 2.12 0.97 7.74
C GLY A 86 0.94 0.69 8.63
N ASN A 87 1.15 -0.20 9.58
CA ASN A 87 0.15 -0.57 10.57
C ASN A 87 0.27 0.34 11.78
N ALA A 88 -0.79 1.10 12.05
CA ALA A 88 -0.85 1.99 13.21
C ALA A 88 -1.70 1.43 14.34
N ALA A 89 -2.17 0.18 14.22
CA ALA A 89 -2.97 -0.47 15.25
C ALA A 89 -2.09 -1.30 16.18
N ASP A 90 -2.65 -1.70 17.32
CA ASP A 90 -1.99 -2.61 18.25
C ASP A 90 -2.09 -4.07 17.79
N GLY A 91 -3.02 -4.37 16.93
CA GLY A 91 -3.20 -5.70 16.36
C GLY A 91 -2.93 -5.73 14.87
N VAL A 92 -3.39 -6.80 14.23
CA VAL A 92 -3.24 -6.97 12.79
C VAL A 92 -4.11 -5.96 12.06
N SER A 93 -3.59 -5.42 10.97
CA SER A 93 -4.35 -4.57 10.05
C SER A 93 -4.35 -5.19 8.67
N ARG A 94 -5.45 -4.98 7.93
CA ARG A 94 -5.57 -5.44 6.55
C ARG A 94 -6.08 -4.32 5.68
N TYR A 95 -5.56 -4.24 4.47
CA TYR A 95 -6.10 -3.32 3.49
C TYR A 95 -6.01 -3.90 2.09
N LEU A 96 -6.89 -3.42 1.25
CA LEU A 96 -6.90 -3.74 -0.17
C LEU A 96 -6.29 -2.58 -0.91
N LEU A 97 -5.40 -2.89 -1.85
CA LEU A 97 -4.75 -1.88 -2.66
C LEU A 97 -5.12 -2.12 -4.11
N VAL A 98 -5.80 -1.15 -4.72
CA VAL A 98 -6.17 -1.20 -6.13
C VAL A 98 -5.22 -0.27 -6.88
N GLN A 99 -4.40 -0.85 -7.75
CA GLN A 99 -3.35 -0.13 -8.47
C GLN A 99 -3.69 -0.11 -9.95
N GLY A 100 -3.96 1.07 -10.45
CA GLY A 100 -4.36 1.24 -11.83
C GLY A 100 -4.79 2.69 -12.11
N VAL A 101 -5.18 2.99 -13.28
CA VAL A 101 -5.03 2.18 -14.49
C VAL A 101 -3.69 2.52 -15.11
N GLY A 102 -2.94 1.51 -15.58
CA GLY A 102 -1.63 1.71 -16.18
C GLY A 102 -0.68 0.59 -15.81
N ARG A 103 0.53 0.67 -16.31
CA ARG A 103 1.53 -0.36 -16.06
C ARG A 103 2.09 -0.19 -14.65
N TYR A 104 2.06 -1.29 -13.90
CA TYR A 104 2.60 -1.29 -12.54
C TYR A 104 4.13 -1.28 -12.55
N ASP A 105 4.72 -0.46 -11.70
CA ASP A 105 6.12 -0.52 -11.33
C ASP A 105 6.25 -0.16 -9.85
N PHE A 106 7.44 -0.36 -9.31
CA PHE A 106 7.73 -0.02 -7.92
C PHE A 106 9.11 0.62 -7.90
N VAL A 107 9.15 1.91 -7.60
CA VAL A 107 10.39 2.69 -7.58
C VAL A 107 10.68 3.08 -6.15
N THR A 108 11.76 2.52 -5.59
CA THR A 108 12.13 2.83 -4.22
C THR A 108 12.64 4.26 -4.10
N ALA A 109 12.40 4.87 -2.94
CA ALA A 109 12.86 6.21 -2.61
C ALA A 109 13.54 6.16 -1.24
N THR A 110 14.41 7.12 -0.97
CA THR A 110 15.12 7.20 0.31
C THR A 110 14.70 8.41 1.12
#